data_1610b78d19395659c15a13af86f695ab
#
_entry.id   1610b78d19395659c15a13af86f695ab
#
_cell.length_a   1.000
_cell.length_b   1.000
_cell.length_c   1.000
_cell.angle_alpha   90.00
_cell.angle_beta   90.00
_cell.angle_gamma   90.00
#
_symmetry.space_group_name_H-M   'P 1'
#
loop_
_entity.id
_entity.type
_entity.pdbx_description
1 polymer ?
#
loop_
_entity_poly.entity_id
_entity_poly.type
_entity_poly.pdbx_seq_one_letter_code
_entity_poly.pdbx_strand_id
1 'polypeptide(L)'
;MKLWAGRFQKETDTLVNDFNSSITFDARMYKEDIAGSIAHATMLGKQGIIEEHEAEKIIEGLKVILADIDAGQVEFSLENEDIHMNIETMLTQRIGDTGKRLHTGRSRNDQVAVDFRLYVKQEIPKIINMVLDLEQVLIKKAEANLETVMPGYTHMQRAQPTTFAHYMMAYANMLRRDVTRLEDCLERMDECPLGAGALATSTYPVDRFQTAAALGFQKPTDNSMDSVSDRDFAIEFLSACSILMMHLSRFSEEIILWCSWEFKYVELDDAYSTGSSIMPQKKNPDVAELVRGKTGRVYGSLITLLTVMKGLPLAYNKDMQEDKEPVFDAIDTVEMCLPVFTAMLDTLTVLPKNMRNAASGGFINATDCADYLTKKGMPFREAYMIVGRLVNLCIKAGETLDTLPLKDFRSISNLFDADVYQALELKTCVNGRKVYGGPAKEAVEQQIANIKAFVEERTHE
;
A
#
# COMPACT_ATOMS: atom_id res chain seq x y z
N MET A 1 2.47 41.08 15.23
CA MET A 1 3.09 41.46 13.92
C MET A 1 3.77 40.23 13.37
N LYS A 2 3.44 39.83 12.15
CA LYS A 2 4.00 38.59 11.54
C LYS A 2 5.54 38.73 11.36
N LEU A 3 6.29 37.63 11.52
CA LEU A 3 7.76 37.59 11.44
C LEU A 3 8.31 38.11 10.08
N TRP A 4 7.49 38.07 9.00
CA TRP A 4 7.85 38.52 7.65
C TRP A 4 7.31 39.90 7.27
N ALA A 5 6.74 40.66 8.21
CA ALA A 5 6.04 41.92 7.93
C ALA A 5 6.96 43.14 7.69
N GLY A 6 8.29 42.99 7.68
CA GLY A 6 9.24 44.11 7.65
C GLY A 6 9.08 45.17 6.53
N ARG A 7 8.48 44.80 5.38
CA ARG A 7 8.25 45.69 4.23
C ARG A 7 6.84 46.28 4.22
N PHE A 8 5.89 45.63 4.87
CA PHE A 8 4.47 45.93 4.71
C PHE A 8 4.02 47.09 5.63
N GLN A 9 3.24 48.00 5.09
CA GLN A 9 2.71 49.16 5.80
C GLN A 9 1.28 48.98 6.33
N LYS A 10 0.64 47.86 5.97
CA LYS A 10 -0.71 47.49 6.40
C LYS A 10 -0.71 46.08 6.98
N GLU A 11 -1.59 45.85 7.92
CA GLU A 11 -1.85 44.48 8.42
C GLU A 11 -2.52 43.64 7.32
N THR A 12 -2.25 42.34 7.34
CA THR A 12 -2.88 41.39 6.44
C THR A 12 -4.35 41.26 6.80
N ASP A 13 -5.23 41.24 5.81
CA ASP A 13 -6.65 40.98 6.00
C ASP A 13 -6.88 39.61 6.64
N THR A 14 -7.88 39.52 7.52
CA THR A 14 -8.20 38.29 8.24
C THR A 14 -8.54 37.14 7.30
N LEU A 15 -9.30 37.42 6.23
CA LEU A 15 -9.65 36.42 5.21
C LEU A 15 -8.41 35.82 4.52
N VAL A 16 -7.39 36.67 4.28
CA VAL A 16 -6.12 36.22 3.68
C VAL A 16 -5.32 35.38 4.67
N ASN A 17 -5.37 35.70 5.97
CA ASN A 17 -4.73 34.89 7.00
C ASN A 17 -5.34 33.51 7.06
N ASP A 18 -6.67 33.41 7.13
CA ASP A 18 -7.39 32.14 7.18
C ASP A 18 -7.15 31.30 5.91
N PHE A 19 -7.17 31.95 4.73
CA PHE A 19 -6.94 31.31 3.45
C PHE A 19 -5.52 30.76 3.29
N ASN A 20 -4.51 31.43 3.86
CA ASN A 20 -3.11 31.01 3.76
C ASN A 20 -2.68 30.04 4.87
N SER A 21 -3.46 29.92 5.94
CA SER A 21 -3.08 29.10 7.09
C SER A 21 -3.11 27.61 6.74
N SER A 22 -2.07 26.89 7.16
CA SER A 22 -1.93 25.43 7.00
C SER A 22 -1.90 24.68 8.34
N ILE A 23 -1.93 25.40 9.47
CA ILE A 23 -1.79 24.78 10.81
C ILE A 23 -2.82 23.69 11.10
N THR A 24 -4.00 23.75 10.47
CA THR A 24 -5.07 22.75 10.68
C THR A 24 -4.68 21.34 10.18
N PHE A 25 -3.75 21.24 9.25
CA PHE A 25 -3.29 19.97 8.71
C PHE A 25 -1.78 19.74 8.88
N ASP A 26 -0.93 20.77 8.81
CA ASP A 26 0.52 20.62 8.95
C ASP A 26 0.99 20.43 10.41
N ALA A 27 0.12 20.71 11.37
CA ALA A 27 0.39 20.44 12.79
C ALA A 27 0.87 19.01 13.06
N ARG A 28 0.45 18.04 12.24
CA ARG A 28 0.86 16.63 12.39
C ARG A 28 2.35 16.39 12.14
N MET A 29 3.06 17.33 11.52
CA MET A 29 4.51 17.27 11.27
C MET A 29 5.36 17.93 12.38
N TYR A 30 4.80 18.21 13.57
CA TYR A 30 5.53 18.89 14.65
C TYR A 30 6.81 18.16 15.07
N LYS A 31 6.84 16.83 14.99
CA LYS A 31 8.02 16.02 15.33
C LYS A 31 9.14 16.23 14.31
N GLU A 32 8.79 16.24 13.05
CA GLU A 32 9.71 16.43 11.92
C GLU A 32 10.29 17.85 11.96
N ASP A 33 9.45 18.87 12.18
CA ASP A 33 9.89 20.26 12.30
C ASP A 33 10.86 20.45 13.46
N ILE A 34 10.55 19.87 14.64
CA ILE A 34 11.43 19.95 15.81
C ILE A 34 12.74 19.19 15.56
N ALA A 35 12.68 18.01 14.94
CA ALA A 35 13.88 17.24 14.60
C ALA A 35 14.77 18.00 13.61
N GLY A 36 14.20 18.55 12.53
CA GLY A 36 14.88 19.40 11.57
C GLY A 36 15.50 20.63 12.21
N SER A 37 14.76 21.29 13.09
CA SER A 37 15.21 22.47 13.84
C SER A 37 16.36 22.15 14.81
N ILE A 38 16.33 21.00 15.50
CA ILE A 38 17.43 20.54 16.37
C ILE A 38 18.68 20.24 15.54
N ALA A 39 18.54 19.55 14.42
CA ALA A 39 19.66 19.24 13.53
C ALA A 39 20.30 20.53 12.99
N HIS A 40 19.47 21.50 12.59
CA HIS A 40 19.91 22.81 12.10
C HIS A 40 20.64 23.62 13.18
N ALA A 41 20.06 23.75 14.38
CA ALA A 41 20.70 24.45 15.51
C ALA A 41 22.03 23.82 15.91
N THR A 42 22.10 22.49 15.94
CA THR A 42 23.33 21.74 16.20
C THR A 42 24.42 22.08 15.18
N MET A 43 24.07 22.12 13.91
CA MET A 43 24.98 22.48 12.81
C MET A 43 25.43 23.95 12.93
N LEU A 44 24.51 24.88 13.19
CA LEU A 44 24.85 26.30 13.35
C LEU A 44 25.89 26.52 14.46
N GLY A 45 25.72 25.86 15.62
CA GLY A 45 26.68 25.91 16.73
C GLY A 45 28.04 25.34 16.34
N LYS A 46 28.07 24.13 15.73
CA LYS A 46 29.33 23.48 15.32
C LYS A 46 30.10 24.22 14.25
N GLN A 47 29.38 24.91 13.33
CA GLN A 47 30.00 25.74 12.31
C GLN A 47 30.38 27.15 12.81
N GLY A 48 30.13 27.45 14.09
CA GLY A 48 30.40 28.76 14.66
C GLY A 48 29.58 29.91 14.06
N ILE A 49 28.43 29.59 13.49
CA ILE A 49 27.49 30.59 12.91
C ILE A 49 26.71 31.26 14.03
N ILE A 50 26.41 30.52 15.10
CA ILE A 50 25.94 31.02 16.41
C ILE A 50 26.83 30.47 17.48
N GLU A 51 26.79 31.08 18.66
CA GLU A 51 27.57 30.60 19.82
C GLU A 51 27.06 29.21 20.28
N GLU A 52 27.97 28.33 20.72
CA GLU A 52 27.63 26.95 21.09
C GLU A 52 26.57 26.92 22.22
N HIS A 53 26.71 27.79 23.23
CA HIS A 53 25.74 27.89 24.34
C HIS A 53 24.35 28.37 23.89
N GLU A 54 24.26 29.13 22.78
CA GLU A 54 22.99 29.55 22.17
C GLU A 54 22.33 28.38 21.45
N ALA A 55 23.13 27.55 20.72
CA ALA A 55 22.65 26.34 20.07
C ALA A 55 22.09 25.34 21.11
N GLU A 56 22.82 25.12 22.21
CA GLU A 56 22.36 24.24 23.31
C GLU A 56 21.04 24.73 23.91
N LYS A 57 20.90 26.05 24.14
CA LYS A 57 19.69 26.65 24.69
C LYS A 57 18.49 26.51 23.73
N ILE A 58 18.72 26.63 22.44
CA ILE A 58 17.69 26.40 21.41
C ILE A 58 17.26 24.91 21.42
N ILE A 59 18.21 23.99 21.38
CA ILE A 59 17.96 22.54 21.40
C ILE A 59 17.14 22.13 22.62
N GLU A 60 17.54 22.61 23.80
CA GLU A 60 16.83 22.30 25.05
C GLU A 60 15.39 22.89 25.02
N GLY A 61 15.24 24.12 24.56
CA GLY A 61 13.92 24.75 24.37
C GLY A 61 13.00 23.95 23.43
N LEU A 62 13.55 23.43 22.31
CA LEU A 62 12.81 22.60 21.36
C LEU A 62 12.40 21.25 21.96
N LYS A 63 13.27 20.61 22.73
CA LYS A 63 12.94 19.35 23.43
C LYS A 63 11.80 19.52 24.43
N VAL A 64 11.80 20.63 25.17
CA VAL A 64 10.72 20.94 26.12
C VAL A 64 9.41 21.19 25.37
N ILE A 65 9.44 21.90 24.23
CA ILE A 65 8.27 22.13 23.39
C ILE A 65 7.73 20.79 22.87
N LEU A 66 8.60 19.90 22.41
CA LEU A 66 8.19 18.56 21.96
C LEU A 66 7.46 17.79 23.07
N ALA A 67 8.03 17.78 24.27
CA ALA A 67 7.42 17.10 25.44
C ALA A 67 6.05 17.69 25.80
N ASP A 68 5.90 19.01 25.72
CA ASP A 68 4.62 19.67 26.01
C ASP A 68 3.55 19.38 24.94
N ILE A 69 3.95 19.31 23.67
CA ILE A 69 3.03 18.90 22.58
C ILE A 69 2.61 17.44 22.75
N ASP A 70 3.55 16.54 23.01
CA ASP A 70 3.28 15.11 23.26
C ASP A 70 2.36 14.91 24.48
N ALA A 71 2.46 15.77 25.48
CA ALA A 71 1.60 15.77 26.67
C ALA A 71 0.23 16.43 26.44
N GLY A 72 -0.04 16.98 25.26
CA GLY A 72 -1.29 17.69 24.95
C GLY A 72 -1.44 19.03 25.70
N GLN A 73 -0.34 19.64 26.11
CA GLN A 73 -0.33 20.90 26.89
C GLN A 73 -0.22 22.15 26.00
N VAL A 74 -0.19 21.98 24.70
CA VAL A 74 -0.01 23.05 23.71
C VAL A 74 -1.24 23.15 22.82
N GLU A 75 -1.76 24.38 22.68
CA GLU A 75 -2.72 24.72 21.62
C GLU A 75 -2.00 25.53 20.54
N PHE A 76 -2.13 25.11 19.28
CA PHE A 76 -1.57 25.86 18.15
C PHE A 76 -2.45 27.04 17.80
N SER A 77 -1.80 28.19 17.50
CA SER A 77 -2.47 29.42 17.11
C SER A 77 -2.63 29.51 15.60
N LEU A 78 -3.85 29.78 15.14
CA LEU A 78 -4.14 30.10 13.73
C LEU A 78 -3.44 31.39 13.26
N GLU A 79 -3.18 32.33 14.17
CA GLU A 79 -2.47 33.57 13.86
C GLU A 79 -1.02 33.34 13.41
N ASN A 80 -0.44 32.20 13.82
CA ASN A 80 0.91 31.79 13.43
C ASN A 80 0.97 31.01 12.11
N GLU A 81 -0.09 30.96 11.35
CA GLU A 81 -0.17 30.45 9.98
C GLU A 81 0.14 28.95 9.82
N ASP A 82 1.31 28.48 10.26
CA ASP A 82 1.81 27.09 10.10
C ASP A 82 2.46 26.54 11.38
N ILE A 83 2.78 25.24 11.38
CA ILE A 83 3.44 24.59 12.50
C ILE A 83 4.81 25.19 12.81
N HIS A 84 5.55 25.60 11.80
CA HIS A 84 6.89 26.14 11.90
C HIS A 84 6.88 27.48 12.67
N MET A 85 5.97 28.40 12.31
CA MET A 85 5.80 29.66 13.04
C MET A 85 5.28 29.44 14.46
N ASN A 86 4.43 28.46 14.68
CA ASN A 86 3.97 28.10 16.02
C ASN A 86 5.15 27.68 16.91
N ILE A 87 5.99 26.75 16.43
CA ILE A 87 7.16 26.28 17.19
C ILE A 87 8.19 27.40 17.40
N GLU A 88 8.49 28.20 16.36
CA GLU A 88 9.44 29.33 16.48
C GLU A 88 8.94 30.40 17.47
N THR A 89 7.65 30.68 17.47
CA THR A 89 7.02 31.62 18.40
C THR A 89 7.10 31.09 19.83
N MET A 90 6.73 29.84 20.08
CA MET A 90 6.84 29.20 21.39
C MET A 90 8.28 29.18 21.89
N LEU A 91 9.24 28.85 21.02
CA LEU A 91 10.66 28.88 21.36
C LEU A 91 11.11 30.27 21.81
N THR A 92 10.77 31.30 21.00
CA THR A 92 11.14 32.69 21.32
C THR A 92 10.50 33.19 22.62
N GLN A 93 9.26 32.79 22.89
CA GLN A 93 8.60 33.11 24.17
C GLN A 93 9.30 32.49 25.38
N ARG A 94 9.86 31.30 25.23
CA ARG A 94 10.52 30.54 26.30
C ARG A 94 11.97 30.99 26.58
N ILE A 95 12.74 31.20 25.51
CA ILE A 95 14.18 31.45 25.64
C ILE A 95 14.62 32.87 25.24
N GLY A 96 13.65 33.72 24.84
CA GLY A 96 13.90 35.12 24.44
C GLY A 96 14.60 35.25 23.11
N ASP A 97 15.42 36.27 22.93
CA ASP A 97 16.06 36.62 21.64
C ASP A 97 16.97 35.52 21.07
N THR A 98 17.48 34.62 21.90
CA THR A 98 18.24 33.46 21.46
C THR A 98 17.40 32.57 20.50
N GLY A 99 16.09 32.45 20.75
CA GLY A 99 15.18 31.68 19.88
C GLY A 99 15.10 32.19 18.45
N LYS A 100 15.26 33.51 18.26
CA LYS A 100 15.25 34.14 16.93
C LYS A 100 16.44 33.74 16.05
N ARG A 101 17.53 33.20 16.66
CA ARG A 101 18.73 32.76 15.93
C ARG A 101 18.53 31.43 15.22
N LEU A 102 17.50 30.66 15.57
CA LEU A 102 17.18 29.39 14.94
C LEU A 102 16.99 29.53 13.43
N HIS A 103 16.44 30.65 12.95
CA HIS A 103 16.18 30.87 11.51
C HIS A 103 17.41 31.28 10.70
N THR A 104 18.58 31.44 11.33
CA THR A 104 19.82 31.86 10.65
C THR A 104 20.22 30.82 9.58
N GLY A 105 20.43 31.29 8.33
CA GLY A 105 20.84 30.43 7.21
C GLY A 105 19.78 29.45 6.72
N ARG A 106 18.51 29.58 7.15
CA ARG A 106 17.39 28.73 6.79
C ARG A 106 16.27 29.54 6.12
N SER A 107 15.52 28.91 5.24
CA SER A 107 14.27 29.42 4.69
C SER A 107 13.09 28.55 5.11
N ARG A 108 11.88 29.11 5.06
CA ARG A 108 10.67 28.30 5.20
C ARG A 108 10.61 27.20 4.11
N ASN A 109 11.15 27.45 2.92
CA ASN A 109 11.08 26.52 1.80
C ASN A 109 11.85 25.23 2.06
N ASP A 110 13.10 25.28 2.53
CA ASP A 110 13.87 24.07 2.83
C ASP A 110 13.41 23.40 4.14
N GLN A 111 12.87 24.19 5.08
CA GLN A 111 12.26 23.67 6.32
C GLN A 111 11.00 22.82 6.00
N VAL A 112 10.05 23.34 5.24
CA VAL A 112 8.85 22.59 4.84
C VAL A 112 9.23 21.36 4.02
N ALA A 113 10.20 21.48 3.11
CA ALA A 113 10.63 20.39 2.26
C ALA A 113 11.22 19.22 3.07
N VAL A 114 12.05 19.52 4.08
CA VAL A 114 12.63 18.46 4.92
C VAL A 114 11.59 17.80 5.81
N ASP A 115 10.70 18.56 6.41
CA ASP A 115 9.68 18.06 7.33
C ASP A 115 8.71 17.12 6.61
N PHE A 116 8.24 17.51 5.44
CA PHE A 116 7.33 16.70 4.63
C PHE A 116 8.02 15.42 4.14
N ARG A 117 9.28 15.51 3.71
CA ARG A 117 10.06 14.36 3.29
C ARG A 117 10.35 13.41 4.45
N LEU A 118 10.71 13.92 5.63
CA LEU A 118 10.88 13.12 6.85
C LEU A 118 9.59 12.41 7.24
N TYR A 119 8.47 13.10 7.20
CA TYR A 119 7.17 12.55 7.52
C TYR A 119 6.85 11.34 6.62
N VAL A 120 6.92 11.51 5.30
CA VAL A 120 6.67 10.40 4.36
C VAL A 120 7.69 9.26 4.54
N LYS A 121 8.96 9.59 4.78
CA LYS A 121 10.03 8.62 5.05
C LYS A 121 9.73 7.74 6.28
N GLN A 122 9.07 8.29 7.30
CA GLN A 122 8.70 7.55 8.51
C GLN A 122 7.41 6.72 8.33
N GLU A 123 6.51 7.13 7.44
CA GLU A 123 5.25 6.42 7.21
C GLU A 123 5.44 5.19 6.30
N ILE A 124 6.36 5.25 5.33
CA ILE A 124 6.62 4.12 4.41
C ILE A 124 6.92 2.81 5.14
N PRO A 125 7.84 2.73 6.13
CA PRO A 125 8.10 1.50 6.86
C PRO A 125 6.89 0.95 7.62
N LYS A 126 6.03 1.84 8.15
CA LYS A 126 4.80 1.42 8.83
C LYS A 126 3.85 0.72 7.86
N ILE A 127 3.66 1.30 6.67
CA ILE A 127 2.82 0.70 5.62
C ILE A 127 3.43 -0.63 5.15
N ILE A 128 4.75 -0.70 4.95
CA ILE A 128 5.44 -1.95 4.60
C ILE A 128 5.14 -3.03 5.64
N ASN A 129 5.27 -2.74 6.93
CA ASN A 129 4.99 -3.69 8.00
C ASN A 129 3.53 -4.18 7.96
N MET A 130 2.56 -3.29 7.73
CA MET A 130 1.15 -3.68 7.59
C MET A 130 0.91 -4.60 6.37
N VAL A 131 1.64 -4.40 5.27
CA VAL A 131 1.58 -5.29 4.10
C VAL A 131 2.19 -6.65 4.41
N LEU A 132 3.33 -6.68 5.13
CA LEU A 132 3.97 -7.93 5.57
C LEU A 132 3.06 -8.73 6.53
N ASP A 133 2.32 -8.06 7.41
CA ASP A 133 1.30 -8.70 8.27
C ASP A 133 0.20 -9.36 7.44
N LEU A 134 -0.27 -8.70 6.38
CA LEU A 134 -1.24 -9.27 5.45
C LEU A 134 -0.65 -10.48 4.70
N GLU A 135 0.61 -10.43 4.28
CA GLU A 135 1.29 -11.57 3.66
C GLU A 135 1.39 -12.78 4.61
N GLN A 136 1.64 -12.56 5.91
CA GLN A 136 1.63 -13.65 6.90
C GLN A 136 0.26 -14.31 6.99
N VAL A 137 -0.82 -13.55 6.94
CA VAL A 137 -2.19 -14.10 6.93
C VAL A 137 -2.44 -14.90 5.65
N LEU A 138 -2.00 -14.41 4.49
CA LEU A 138 -2.10 -15.16 3.22
C LEU A 138 -1.35 -16.49 3.26
N ILE A 139 -0.15 -16.50 3.81
CA ILE A 139 0.64 -17.71 4.03
C ILE A 139 -0.13 -18.71 4.89
N LYS A 140 -0.62 -18.28 6.05
CA LYS A 140 -1.41 -19.09 6.98
C LYS A 140 -2.65 -19.70 6.31
N LYS A 141 -3.39 -18.90 5.55
CA LYS A 141 -4.57 -19.35 4.80
C LYS A 141 -4.21 -20.33 3.69
N ALA A 142 -3.12 -20.12 2.98
CA ALA A 142 -2.63 -21.03 1.94
C ALA A 142 -2.19 -22.37 2.52
N GLU A 143 -1.42 -22.40 3.59
CA GLU A 143 -0.97 -23.62 4.26
C GLU A 143 -2.15 -24.48 4.74
N ALA A 144 -3.18 -23.84 5.30
CA ALA A 144 -4.38 -24.53 5.75
C ALA A 144 -5.25 -25.10 4.61
N ASN A 145 -5.02 -24.67 3.35
CA ASN A 145 -5.90 -24.94 2.21
C ASN A 145 -5.16 -25.46 0.97
N LEU A 146 -4.01 -26.09 1.13
CA LEU A 146 -3.19 -26.62 0.03
C LEU A 146 -3.96 -27.56 -0.92
N GLU A 147 -4.88 -28.34 -0.39
CA GLU A 147 -5.68 -29.30 -1.13
C GLU A 147 -7.15 -28.87 -1.34
N THR A 148 -7.51 -27.64 -0.98
CA THR A 148 -8.86 -27.10 -1.19
C THR A 148 -9.06 -26.74 -2.64
N VAL A 149 -9.59 -27.67 -3.42
CA VAL A 149 -9.86 -27.51 -4.85
C VAL A 149 -11.02 -26.54 -5.05
N MET A 150 -10.85 -25.59 -5.96
CA MET A 150 -11.86 -24.64 -6.40
C MET A 150 -11.77 -24.38 -7.90
N PRO A 151 -12.84 -23.84 -8.55
CA PRO A 151 -12.75 -23.45 -9.93
C PRO A 151 -11.92 -22.15 -10.06
N GLY A 152 -11.01 -22.13 -11.01
CA GLY A 152 -10.41 -20.91 -11.51
C GLY A 152 -11.30 -20.29 -12.58
N TYR A 153 -11.29 -18.95 -12.67
CA TYR A 153 -12.16 -18.19 -13.57
C TYR A 153 -11.36 -17.37 -14.56
N THR A 154 -11.86 -17.32 -15.79
CA THR A 154 -11.53 -16.30 -16.80
C THR A 154 -12.85 -15.81 -17.40
N HIS A 155 -12.97 -14.50 -17.67
CA HIS A 155 -14.23 -13.91 -18.19
C HIS A 155 -15.47 -14.22 -17.32
N MET A 156 -15.29 -14.40 -16.00
CA MET A 156 -16.32 -14.88 -15.06
C MET A 156 -16.91 -16.24 -15.43
N GLN A 157 -16.25 -16.99 -16.30
CA GLN A 157 -16.58 -18.38 -16.63
C GLN A 157 -15.62 -19.32 -15.90
N ARG A 158 -16.15 -20.46 -15.45
CA ARG A 158 -15.31 -21.55 -14.88
C ARG A 158 -14.37 -22.05 -15.97
N ALA A 159 -13.06 -22.03 -15.68
CA ALA A 159 -12.02 -22.30 -16.67
C ALA A 159 -11.27 -23.61 -16.37
N GLN A 160 -10.47 -23.63 -15.32
CA GLN A 160 -9.64 -24.76 -14.95
C GLN A 160 -9.68 -24.99 -13.42
N PRO A 161 -9.43 -26.22 -12.95
CA PRO A 161 -9.34 -26.48 -11.51
C PRO A 161 -8.06 -25.87 -10.95
N THR A 162 -8.16 -25.25 -9.77
CA THR A 162 -7.07 -24.70 -9.01
C THR A 162 -7.29 -24.97 -7.52
N THR A 163 -6.49 -24.36 -6.63
CA THR A 163 -6.69 -24.42 -5.19
C THR A 163 -6.86 -23.04 -4.58
N PHE A 164 -7.52 -22.97 -3.43
CA PHE A 164 -7.61 -21.75 -2.65
C PHE A 164 -6.21 -21.23 -2.26
N ALA A 165 -5.30 -22.15 -1.91
CA ALA A 165 -3.91 -21.80 -1.61
C ALA A 165 -3.21 -21.11 -2.78
N HIS A 166 -3.43 -21.58 -4.01
CA HIS A 166 -2.85 -20.96 -5.19
C HIS A 166 -3.39 -19.54 -5.43
N TYR A 167 -4.68 -19.30 -5.16
CA TYR A 167 -5.28 -17.97 -5.16
C TYR A 167 -4.61 -17.03 -4.13
N MET A 168 -4.42 -17.51 -2.89
CA MET A 168 -3.75 -16.73 -1.85
C MET A 168 -2.33 -16.35 -2.27
N MET A 169 -1.59 -17.27 -2.87
CA MET A 169 -0.24 -16.97 -3.36
C MET A 169 -0.21 -16.02 -4.55
N ALA A 170 -1.27 -15.94 -5.36
CA ALA A 170 -1.37 -14.93 -6.41
C ALA A 170 -1.42 -13.51 -5.80
N TYR A 171 -2.23 -13.30 -4.76
CA TYR A 171 -2.30 -12.02 -4.04
C TYR A 171 -1.02 -11.72 -3.26
N ALA A 172 -0.42 -12.69 -2.60
CA ALA A 172 0.88 -12.52 -1.94
C ALA A 172 1.96 -12.02 -2.91
N ASN A 173 2.01 -12.58 -4.13
CA ASN A 173 2.94 -12.08 -5.15
C ASN A 173 2.63 -10.64 -5.64
N MET A 174 1.39 -10.17 -5.56
CA MET A 174 1.06 -8.75 -5.83
C MET A 174 1.59 -7.87 -4.71
N LEU A 175 1.33 -8.22 -3.45
CA LEU A 175 1.77 -7.48 -2.27
C LEU A 175 3.28 -7.42 -2.14
N ARG A 176 4.00 -8.52 -2.44
CA ARG A 176 5.46 -8.53 -2.52
C ARG A 176 6.00 -7.45 -3.46
N ARG A 177 5.36 -7.25 -4.61
CA ARG A 177 5.73 -6.18 -5.54
C ARG A 177 5.36 -4.79 -5.01
N ASP A 178 4.34 -4.66 -4.16
CA ASP A 178 3.99 -3.39 -3.55
C ASP A 178 4.99 -3.00 -2.47
N VAL A 179 5.46 -3.96 -1.65
CA VAL A 179 6.56 -3.74 -0.70
C VAL A 179 7.79 -3.22 -1.42
N THR A 180 8.25 -3.90 -2.49
CA THR A 180 9.44 -3.45 -3.21
C THR A 180 9.29 -2.08 -3.88
N ARG A 181 8.07 -1.67 -4.30
CA ARG A 181 7.82 -0.30 -4.78
C ARG A 181 7.98 0.74 -3.67
N LEU A 182 7.50 0.43 -2.47
CA LEU A 182 7.65 1.31 -1.31
C LEU A 182 9.12 1.41 -0.87
N GLU A 183 9.87 0.30 -0.91
CA GLU A 183 11.31 0.27 -0.65
C GLU A 183 12.07 1.11 -1.68
N ASP A 184 11.78 0.95 -2.96
CA ASP A 184 12.37 1.75 -4.05
C ASP A 184 12.08 3.26 -3.89
N CYS A 185 10.85 3.62 -3.46
CA CYS A 185 10.49 5.00 -3.14
C CYS A 185 11.32 5.53 -1.97
N LEU A 186 11.46 4.74 -0.90
CA LEU A 186 12.24 5.08 0.28
C LEU A 186 13.71 5.32 -0.07
N GLU A 187 14.31 4.47 -0.91
CA GLU A 187 15.70 4.61 -1.37
C GLU A 187 15.90 5.90 -2.17
N ARG A 188 15.01 6.22 -3.13
CA ARG A 188 15.13 7.42 -3.97
C ARG A 188 14.90 8.71 -3.20
N MET A 189 14.03 8.71 -2.18
CA MET A 189 13.76 9.90 -1.38
C MET A 189 14.78 10.15 -0.27
N ASP A 190 15.76 9.30 -0.07
CA ASP A 190 16.72 9.36 1.04
C ASP A 190 17.80 10.43 0.86
N GLU A 191 17.35 11.64 0.50
CA GLU A 191 18.17 12.82 0.32
C GLU A 191 17.61 14.02 1.08
N CYS A 192 18.47 14.72 1.84
CA CYS A 192 18.07 15.82 2.71
C CYS A 192 18.02 17.16 1.98
N PRO A 193 16.87 17.87 1.94
CA PRO A 193 16.78 19.21 1.34
C PRO A 193 17.25 20.34 2.26
N LEU A 194 17.39 20.12 3.58
CA LEU A 194 17.71 21.17 4.54
C LEU A 194 19.08 21.80 4.24
N GLY A 195 19.15 23.12 4.34
CA GLY A 195 20.31 23.95 3.98
C GLY A 195 20.29 24.42 2.52
N ALA A 196 19.26 24.05 1.74
CA ALA A 196 19.04 24.62 0.39
C ALA A 196 18.59 26.09 0.43
N GLY A 197 18.15 26.57 1.60
CA GLY A 197 17.60 27.92 1.74
C GLY A 197 16.32 28.08 0.96
N ALA A 198 16.08 29.30 0.45
CA ALA A 198 14.90 29.54 -0.38
C ALA A 198 14.99 28.84 -1.76
N LEU A 199 16.19 28.79 -2.36
CA LEU A 199 16.50 28.15 -3.64
C LEU A 199 18.01 28.13 -3.99
N ALA A 200 18.81 28.99 -3.37
CA ALA A 200 20.20 29.21 -3.74
C ALA A 200 21.17 29.11 -2.52
N THR A 201 20.80 28.29 -1.55
CA THR A 201 21.54 28.08 -0.31
C THR A 201 21.65 29.35 0.56
N SER A 202 22.76 29.54 1.27
CA SER A 202 23.03 30.66 2.18
C SER A 202 24.48 31.12 1.99
N THR A 203 24.77 32.36 2.38
CA THR A 203 26.14 32.88 2.47
C THR A 203 26.90 32.40 3.71
N TYR A 204 26.20 31.75 4.66
CA TYR A 204 26.82 31.12 5.81
C TYR A 204 27.44 29.76 5.42
N PRO A 205 28.50 29.33 6.08
CA PRO A 205 29.15 28.04 5.83
C PRO A 205 28.35 26.87 6.47
N VAL A 206 27.10 26.71 6.07
CA VAL A 206 26.23 25.63 6.55
C VAL A 206 26.75 24.27 6.08
N ASP A 207 26.80 23.28 6.96
CA ASP A 207 27.18 21.90 6.63
C ASP A 207 25.94 21.04 6.42
N ARG A 208 25.57 20.86 5.14
CA ARG A 208 24.42 20.06 4.74
C ARG A 208 24.62 18.57 4.96
N PHE A 209 25.86 18.06 4.95
CA PHE A 209 26.15 16.66 5.25
C PHE A 209 25.91 16.34 6.73
N GLN A 210 26.30 17.27 7.60
CA GLN A 210 26.02 17.13 9.04
C GLN A 210 24.52 17.09 9.32
N THR A 211 23.73 17.96 8.71
CA THR A 211 22.27 17.98 8.92
C THR A 211 21.60 16.73 8.33
N ALA A 212 22.03 16.29 7.14
CA ALA A 212 21.54 15.05 6.53
C ALA A 212 21.80 13.83 7.44
N ALA A 213 23.04 13.67 7.91
CA ALA A 213 23.39 12.57 8.83
C ALA A 213 22.60 12.60 10.14
N ALA A 214 22.41 13.80 10.73
CA ALA A 214 21.66 13.98 11.96
C ALA A 214 20.17 13.61 11.83
N LEU A 215 19.61 13.72 10.61
CA LEU A 215 18.23 13.39 10.29
C LEU A 215 18.07 11.98 9.69
N GLY A 216 19.16 11.21 9.60
CA GLY A 216 19.12 9.85 9.06
C GLY A 216 18.92 9.77 7.56
N PHE A 217 19.28 10.81 6.79
CA PHE A 217 19.36 10.78 5.35
C PHE A 217 20.74 10.32 4.89
N GLN A 218 20.79 9.64 3.76
CA GLN A 218 22.04 9.16 3.16
C GLN A 218 22.98 10.31 2.77
N LYS A 219 22.45 11.37 2.19
CA LYS A 219 23.19 12.57 1.74
C LYS A 219 22.27 13.79 1.63
N PRO A 220 22.84 15.02 1.48
CA PRO A 220 22.03 16.16 1.05
C PRO A 220 21.68 16.03 -0.45
N THR A 221 20.58 16.66 -0.87
CA THR A 221 20.22 16.81 -2.29
C THR A 221 21.29 17.58 -3.08
N ASP A 222 21.52 17.22 -4.33
CA ASP A 222 22.63 17.71 -5.14
C ASP A 222 22.42 19.15 -5.68
N ASN A 223 21.16 19.60 -5.81
CA ASN A 223 20.82 20.93 -6.30
C ASN A 223 19.84 21.66 -5.38
N SER A 224 20.21 22.84 -4.89
CA SER A 224 19.42 23.60 -3.91
C SER A 224 18.08 24.13 -4.45
N MET A 225 17.98 24.37 -5.73
CA MET A 225 16.72 24.83 -6.36
C MET A 225 15.74 23.66 -6.51
N ASP A 226 16.22 22.52 -6.93
CA ASP A 226 15.47 21.26 -7.00
C ASP A 226 15.02 20.80 -5.60
N SER A 227 15.91 20.90 -4.60
CA SER A 227 15.64 20.55 -3.19
C SER A 227 14.32 21.07 -2.64
N VAL A 228 13.97 22.31 -2.95
CA VAL A 228 12.76 23.00 -2.44
C VAL A 228 11.58 22.87 -3.40
N SER A 229 11.81 22.41 -4.62
CA SER A 229 10.80 22.23 -5.67
C SER A 229 10.31 20.78 -5.78
N ASP A 230 11.16 19.80 -5.46
CA ASP A 230 10.88 18.40 -5.64
C ASP A 230 9.68 17.92 -4.78
N ARG A 231 8.75 17.24 -5.44
CA ARG A 231 7.64 16.46 -4.84
C ARG A 231 7.51 15.08 -5.48
N ASP A 232 8.52 14.65 -6.25
CA ASP A 232 8.51 13.35 -6.91
C ASP A 232 8.38 12.22 -5.89
N PHE A 233 9.04 12.33 -4.74
CA PHE A 233 8.93 11.36 -3.65
C PHE A 233 7.49 11.16 -3.16
N ALA A 234 6.71 12.25 -3.08
CA ALA A 234 5.31 12.20 -2.64
C ALA A 234 4.41 11.63 -3.75
N ILE A 235 4.67 11.97 -5.01
CA ILE A 235 3.95 11.43 -6.18
C ILE A 235 4.25 9.92 -6.33
N GLU A 236 5.50 9.52 -6.17
CA GLU A 236 5.90 8.12 -6.23
C GLU A 236 5.27 7.31 -5.09
N PHE A 237 5.28 7.83 -3.87
CA PHE A 237 4.60 7.25 -2.73
C PHE A 237 3.10 7.07 -3.00
N LEU A 238 2.40 8.11 -3.46
CA LEU A 238 0.98 8.04 -3.82
C LEU A 238 0.72 7.05 -4.96
N SER A 239 1.65 6.93 -5.91
CA SER A 239 1.58 5.93 -6.98
C SER A 239 1.68 4.50 -6.44
N ALA A 240 2.62 4.25 -5.53
CA ALA A 240 2.78 2.96 -4.86
C ALA A 240 1.52 2.61 -4.05
N CYS A 241 1.01 3.55 -3.23
CA CYS A 241 -0.25 3.40 -2.49
C CYS A 241 -1.46 3.15 -3.42
N SER A 242 -1.52 3.80 -4.58
CA SER A 242 -2.59 3.61 -5.56
C SER A 242 -2.56 2.19 -6.14
N ILE A 243 -1.38 1.64 -6.43
CA ILE A 243 -1.24 0.25 -6.91
C ILE A 243 -1.59 -0.74 -5.81
N LEU A 244 -1.13 -0.52 -4.59
CA LEU A 244 -1.49 -1.34 -3.42
C LEU A 244 -3.01 -1.38 -3.21
N MET A 245 -3.66 -0.22 -3.19
CA MET A 245 -5.12 -0.14 -3.04
C MET A 245 -5.87 -0.79 -4.22
N MET A 246 -5.32 -0.74 -5.43
CA MET A 246 -5.89 -1.47 -6.58
C MET A 246 -5.84 -2.98 -6.36
N HIS A 247 -4.74 -3.51 -5.80
CA HIS A 247 -4.65 -4.94 -5.46
C HIS A 247 -5.64 -5.32 -4.36
N LEU A 248 -5.77 -4.50 -3.30
CA LEU A 248 -6.78 -4.71 -2.25
C LEU A 248 -8.22 -4.63 -2.80
N SER A 249 -8.48 -3.70 -3.73
CA SER A 249 -9.79 -3.57 -4.39
C SER A 249 -10.14 -4.81 -5.19
N ARG A 250 -9.20 -5.36 -5.96
CA ARG A 250 -9.39 -6.62 -6.71
C ARG A 250 -9.64 -7.80 -5.76
N PHE A 251 -8.89 -7.88 -4.67
CA PHE A 251 -9.09 -8.94 -3.68
C PHE A 251 -10.44 -8.78 -2.96
N SER A 252 -10.83 -7.55 -2.65
CA SER A 252 -12.16 -7.25 -2.10
C SER A 252 -13.29 -7.75 -3.02
N GLU A 253 -13.17 -7.54 -4.33
CA GLU A 253 -14.14 -8.03 -5.32
C GLU A 253 -14.26 -9.55 -5.29
N GLU A 254 -13.14 -10.29 -5.24
CA GLU A 254 -13.14 -11.75 -5.11
C GLU A 254 -13.86 -12.19 -3.82
N ILE A 255 -13.54 -11.56 -2.67
CA ILE A 255 -14.17 -11.86 -1.38
C ILE A 255 -15.68 -11.59 -1.44
N ILE A 256 -16.11 -10.47 -2.01
CA ILE A 256 -17.53 -10.11 -2.18
C ILE A 256 -18.25 -11.19 -2.99
N LEU A 257 -17.68 -11.59 -4.12
CA LEU A 257 -18.21 -12.68 -4.94
C LEU A 257 -18.26 -13.99 -4.15
N TRP A 258 -17.17 -14.35 -3.46
CA TRP A 258 -17.08 -15.61 -2.73
C TRP A 258 -18.02 -15.68 -1.52
N CYS A 259 -18.37 -14.54 -0.91
CA CYS A 259 -19.36 -14.46 0.18
C CYS A 259 -20.81 -14.53 -0.30
N SER A 260 -21.10 -14.23 -1.59
CA SER A 260 -22.46 -14.24 -2.11
C SER A 260 -23.10 -15.62 -2.02
N TRP A 261 -24.45 -15.65 -2.00
CA TRP A 261 -25.20 -16.90 -2.00
C TRP A 261 -24.93 -17.77 -3.24
N GLU A 262 -24.67 -17.13 -4.36
CA GLU A 262 -24.39 -17.77 -5.66
C GLU A 262 -23.08 -18.54 -5.65
N PHE A 263 -22.03 -18.01 -5.00
CA PHE A 263 -20.72 -18.66 -4.86
C PHE A 263 -20.60 -19.45 -3.58
N LYS A 264 -20.83 -18.81 -2.44
CA LYS A 264 -20.74 -19.41 -1.09
C LYS A 264 -19.44 -20.20 -0.85
N TYR A 265 -18.30 -19.63 -1.28
CA TYR A 265 -16.98 -20.24 -1.12
C TYR A 265 -16.34 -19.93 0.22
N VAL A 266 -16.67 -18.77 0.78
CA VAL A 266 -16.19 -18.31 2.07
C VAL A 266 -17.33 -17.72 2.89
N GLU A 267 -17.09 -17.58 4.17
CA GLU A 267 -17.97 -16.86 5.09
C GLU A 267 -17.10 -15.93 5.94
N LEU A 268 -17.49 -14.66 6.02
CA LEU A 268 -16.83 -13.69 6.89
C LEU A 268 -17.25 -13.91 8.34
N ASP A 269 -16.36 -13.56 9.27
CA ASP A 269 -16.69 -13.52 10.68
C ASP A 269 -17.72 -12.42 10.97
N ASP A 270 -18.57 -12.62 11.99
CA ASP A 270 -19.58 -11.67 12.38
C ASP A 270 -18.99 -10.31 12.81
N ALA A 271 -17.78 -10.32 13.37
CA ALA A 271 -17.06 -9.10 13.76
C ALA A 271 -16.64 -8.22 12.58
N TYR A 272 -16.60 -8.80 11.37
CA TYR A 272 -16.19 -8.09 10.12
C TYR A 272 -17.30 -8.05 9.07
N SER A 273 -18.54 -8.15 9.53
CA SER A 273 -19.74 -8.14 8.68
C SER A 273 -20.80 -7.27 9.31
N THR A 274 -21.77 -6.82 8.52
CA THR A 274 -22.97 -6.18 9.06
C THR A 274 -24.22 -6.93 8.66
N GLY A 275 -25.30 -6.71 9.41
CA GLY A 275 -26.61 -7.27 9.13
C GLY A 275 -27.53 -6.25 8.45
N SER A 276 -28.79 -6.63 8.36
CA SER A 276 -29.86 -5.73 7.91
C SER A 276 -30.84 -5.50 9.05
N SER A 277 -31.31 -4.28 9.21
CA SER A 277 -32.36 -3.94 10.22
C SER A 277 -33.70 -4.55 9.91
N ILE A 278 -33.93 -5.04 8.70
CA ILE A 278 -35.20 -5.57 8.21
C ILE A 278 -35.12 -7.02 7.72
N MET A 279 -33.93 -7.47 7.33
CA MET A 279 -33.71 -8.82 6.77
C MET A 279 -32.79 -9.63 7.70
N PRO A 280 -33.34 -10.45 8.63
CA PRO A 280 -32.52 -11.10 9.68
C PRO A 280 -31.53 -12.14 9.16
N GLN A 281 -31.69 -12.62 7.93
CA GLN A 281 -30.80 -13.59 7.29
C GLN A 281 -29.58 -12.92 6.55
N LYS A 282 -29.61 -11.59 6.41
CA LYS A 282 -28.61 -10.88 5.58
C LYS A 282 -27.33 -10.61 6.33
N LYS A 283 -26.21 -10.93 5.70
CA LYS A 283 -24.86 -10.66 6.19
C LYS A 283 -24.06 -10.03 5.05
N ASN A 284 -23.60 -8.80 5.26
CA ASN A 284 -22.97 -7.99 4.23
C ASN A 284 -21.45 -7.98 4.38
N PRO A 285 -20.68 -7.99 3.29
CA PRO A 285 -19.22 -7.89 3.29
C PRO A 285 -18.73 -6.42 3.29
N ASP A 286 -19.27 -5.58 4.21
CA ASP A 286 -19.06 -4.12 4.17
C ASP A 286 -17.59 -3.72 4.24
N VAL A 287 -16.74 -4.46 4.96
CA VAL A 287 -15.31 -4.18 5.03
C VAL A 287 -14.68 -4.27 3.64
N ALA A 288 -14.94 -5.34 2.89
CA ALA A 288 -14.45 -5.51 1.54
C ALA A 288 -15.00 -4.44 0.59
N GLU A 289 -16.29 -4.09 0.72
CA GLU A 289 -16.92 -3.04 -0.09
C GLU A 289 -16.31 -1.67 0.18
N LEU A 290 -16.06 -1.31 1.44
CA LEU A 290 -15.45 -0.04 1.82
C LEU A 290 -13.99 0.06 1.37
N VAL A 291 -13.19 -1.01 1.49
CA VAL A 291 -11.82 -1.03 0.97
C VAL A 291 -11.82 -0.82 -0.55
N ARG A 292 -12.70 -1.50 -1.28
CA ARG A 292 -12.91 -1.29 -2.71
C ARG A 292 -13.28 0.17 -3.03
N GLY A 293 -14.20 0.76 -2.26
CA GLY A 293 -14.64 2.15 -2.44
C GLY A 293 -13.55 3.18 -2.12
N LYS A 294 -12.80 2.99 -1.03
CA LYS A 294 -11.72 3.88 -0.59
C LYS A 294 -10.53 3.93 -1.55
N THR A 295 -10.37 2.95 -2.42
CA THR A 295 -9.36 2.95 -3.49
C THR A 295 -9.47 4.19 -4.37
N GLY A 296 -10.69 4.62 -4.72
CA GLY A 296 -10.91 5.83 -5.51
C GLY A 296 -10.44 7.11 -4.82
N ARG A 297 -10.45 7.14 -3.47
CA ARG A 297 -9.95 8.28 -2.68
C ARG A 297 -8.43 8.43 -2.84
N VAL A 298 -7.68 7.34 -2.72
CA VAL A 298 -6.21 7.35 -2.91
C VAL A 298 -5.83 7.70 -4.36
N TYR A 299 -6.60 7.23 -5.36
CA TYR A 299 -6.41 7.68 -6.75
C TYR A 299 -6.63 9.20 -6.90
N GLY A 300 -7.67 9.73 -6.23
CA GLY A 300 -7.93 11.17 -6.21
C GLY A 300 -6.73 11.96 -5.67
N SER A 301 -6.12 11.49 -4.59
CA SER A 301 -4.93 12.10 -3.98
C SER A 301 -3.74 12.15 -4.95
N LEU A 302 -3.46 11.07 -5.66
CA LEU A 302 -2.40 11.03 -6.69
C LEU A 302 -2.68 12.02 -7.82
N ILE A 303 -3.89 12.04 -8.35
CA ILE A 303 -4.28 12.95 -9.44
C ILE A 303 -4.22 14.41 -8.97
N THR A 304 -4.60 14.68 -7.72
CA THR A 304 -4.50 16.02 -7.14
C THR A 304 -3.06 16.51 -7.15
N LEU A 305 -2.11 15.74 -6.62
CA LEU A 305 -0.73 16.17 -6.54
C LEU A 305 -0.06 16.29 -7.92
N LEU A 306 -0.32 15.36 -8.84
CA LEU A 306 0.11 15.48 -10.23
C LEU A 306 -0.43 16.78 -10.89
N THR A 307 -1.67 17.14 -10.58
CA THR A 307 -2.32 18.33 -11.13
C THR A 307 -1.72 19.61 -10.53
N VAL A 308 -1.45 19.64 -9.24
CA VAL A 308 -0.77 20.76 -8.58
C VAL A 308 0.59 21.02 -9.22
N MET A 309 1.40 19.97 -9.37
CA MET A 309 2.79 20.10 -9.81
C MET A 309 2.98 20.38 -11.32
N LYS A 310 2.05 19.96 -12.18
CA LYS A 310 2.19 19.92 -13.65
C LYS A 310 2.60 21.20 -14.37
N GLY A 311 2.45 22.36 -13.77
CA GLY A 311 2.67 23.63 -14.47
C GLY A 311 3.43 24.64 -13.63
N LEU A 312 3.96 24.25 -12.48
CA LEU A 312 4.67 25.15 -11.59
C LEU A 312 6.08 25.43 -12.09
N PRO A 313 6.52 26.71 -12.09
CA PRO A 313 7.92 27.03 -12.27
C PRO A 313 8.72 26.69 -11.02
N LEU A 314 10.04 26.55 -11.17
CA LEU A 314 10.96 26.46 -10.04
C LEU A 314 10.95 27.78 -9.24
N ALA A 315 11.25 27.82 -7.94
CA ALA A 315 11.58 26.71 -7.06
C ALA A 315 10.35 26.35 -6.21
N TYR A 316 9.75 27.30 -5.51
CA TYR A 316 8.57 27.13 -4.68
C TYR A 316 7.48 28.16 -5.04
N ASN A 317 6.26 27.66 -5.11
CA ASN A 317 5.05 28.47 -5.25
C ASN A 317 4.04 28.03 -4.18
N LYS A 318 3.16 28.93 -3.76
CA LYS A 318 2.18 28.66 -2.69
C LYS A 318 1.22 27.50 -3.03
N ASP A 319 1.01 27.21 -4.31
CA ASP A 319 0.30 26.01 -4.81
C ASP A 319 0.80 24.71 -4.16
N MET A 320 2.09 24.64 -3.86
CA MET A 320 2.71 23.47 -3.24
C MET A 320 2.29 23.26 -1.78
N GLN A 321 1.53 24.17 -1.17
CA GLN A 321 0.90 23.92 0.12
C GLN A 321 -0.17 22.82 0.04
N GLU A 322 -0.79 22.67 -1.15
CA GLU A 322 -1.79 21.66 -1.46
C GLU A 322 -1.21 20.24 -1.61
N ASP A 323 0.08 20.04 -1.38
CA ASP A 323 0.74 18.75 -1.47
C ASP A 323 0.45 17.84 -0.26
N LYS A 324 0.22 18.42 0.92
CA LYS A 324 0.16 17.70 2.20
C LYS A 324 -1.15 16.97 2.42
N GLU A 325 -2.29 17.66 2.25
CA GLU A 325 -3.60 17.09 2.53
C GLU A 325 -3.86 15.81 1.72
N PRO A 326 -3.60 15.74 0.39
CA PRO A 326 -3.80 14.50 -0.35
C PRO A 326 -2.85 13.38 0.08
N VAL A 327 -1.62 13.69 0.49
CA VAL A 327 -0.68 12.67 0.99
C VAL A 327 -1.12 12.16 2.35
N PHE A 328 -1.48 13.05 3.27
CA PHE A 328 -1.98 12.67 4.59
C PHE A 328 -3.27 11.84 4.49
N ASP A 329 -4.19 12.22 3.63
CA ASP A 329 -5.43 11.50 3.39
C ASP A 329 -5.18 10.09 2.83
N ALA A 330 -4.22 9.94 1.93
CA ALA A 330 -3.84 8.65 1.38
C ALA A 330 -3.19 7.75 2.44
N ILE A 331 -2.29 8.29 3.28
CA ILE A 331 -1.67 7.59 4.41
C ILE A 331 -2.75 7.07 5.35
N ASP A 332 -3.60 7.97 5.86
CA ASP A 332 -4.68 7.63 6.79
C ASP A 332 -5.63 6.57 6.20
N THR A 333 -5.90 6.65 4.90
CA THR A 333 -6.76 5.69 4.20
C THR A 333 -6.10 4.31 4.11
N VAL A 334 -4.83 4.24 3.74
CA VAL A 334 -4.09 2.97 3.62
C VAL A 334 -3.90 2.33 4.99
N GLU A 335 -3.51 3.11 6.01
CA GLU A 335 -3.32 2.65 7.39
C GLU A 335 -4.63 2.17 8.04
N MET A 336 -5.77 2.70 7.62
CA MET A 336 -7.08 2.20 8.05
C MET A 336 -7.46 0.90 7.32
N CYS A 337 -7.22 0.81 6.02
CA CYS A 337 -7.65 -0.31 5.18
C CYS A 337 -6.86 -1.59 5.43
N LEU A 338 -5.53 -1.51 5.55
CA LEU A 338 -4.67 -2.69 5.69
C LEU A 338 -4.99 -3.52 6.93
N PRO A 339 -5.02 -2.97 8.16
CA PRO A 339 -5.27 -3.77 9.35
C PRO A 339 -6.66 -4.39 9.37
N VAL A 340 -7.69 -3.66 8.97
CA VAL A 340 -9.06 -4.19 8.96
C VAL A 340 -9.25 -5.27 7.90
N PHE A 341 -8.61 -5.12 6.73
CA PHE A 341 -8.62 -6.13 5.67
C PHE A 341 -7.87 -7.39 6.10
N THR A 342 -6.72 -7.24 6.73
CA THR A 342 -5.90 -8.32 7.29
C THR A 342 -6.69 -9.13 8.32
N ALA A 343 -7.33 -8.47 9.26
CA ALA A 343 -8.13 -9.11 10.31
C ALA A 343 -9.39 -9.79 9.74
N MET A 344 -10.07 -9.18 8.77
CA MET A 344 -11.19 -9.79 8.05
C MET A 344 -10.74 -11.09 7.35
N LEU A 345 -9.59 -11.06 6.69
CA LEU A 345 -9.06 -12.23 5.99
C LEU A 345 -8.60 -13.32 6.97
N ASP A 346 -7.97 -12.95 8.10
CA ASP A 346 -7.51 -13.93 9.10
C ASP A 346 -8.66 -14.70 9.74
N THR A 347 -9.79 -14.06 9.95
CA THR A 347 -10.98 -14.67 10.56
C THR A 347 -11.92 -15.35 9.55
N LEU A 348 -11.75 -15.09 8.26
CA LEU A 348 -12.56 -15.66 7.17
C LEU A 348 -12.55 -17.19 7.20
N THR A 349 -13.76 -17.79 7.14
CA THR A 349 -13.96 -19.23 7.06
C THR A 349 -14.03 -19.70 5.61
N VAL A 350 -13.16 -20.63 5.23
CA VAL A 350 -13.17 -21.27 3.91
C VAL A 350 -14.19 -22.41 3.91
N LEU A 351 -14.96 -22.59 2.83
CA LEU A 351 -15.98 -23.62 2.67
C LEU A 351 -15.59 -24.62 1.56
N PRO A 352 -14.66 -25.57 1.82
CA PRO A 352 -14.06 -26.43 0.80
C PRO A 352 -15.08 -27.28 0.04
N LYS A 353 -16.16 -27.72 0.73
CA LYS A 353 -17.22 -28.51 0.12
C LYS A 353 -17.94 -27.73 -0.99
N ASN A 354 -18.24 -26.47 -0.76
CA ASN A 354 -18.93 -25.62 -1.74
C ASN A 354 -18.01 -25.33 -2.94
N MET A 355 -16.74 -25.05 -2.69
CA MET A 355 -15.73 -24.86 -3.73
C MET A 355 -15.59 -26.10 -4.61
N ARG A 356 -15.49 -27.29 -3.99
CA ARG A 356 -15.42 -28.56 -4.71
C ARG A 356 -16.68 -28.83 -5.53
N ASN A 357 -17.86 -28.61 -4.97
CA ASN A 357 -19.13 -28.76 -5.69
C ASN A 357 -19.21 -27.85 -6.92
N ALA A 358 -18.76 -26.59 -6.77
CA ALA A 358 -18.69 -25.66 -7.90
C ALA A 358 -17.66 -26.10 -8.94
N ALA A 359 -16.54 -26.70 -8.53
CA ALA A 359 -15.52 -27.21 -9.42
C ALA A 359 -15.98 -28.47 -10.18
N SER A 360 -16.86 -29.28 -9.60
CA SER A 360 -17.42 -30.48 -10.26
C SER A 360 -18.37 -30.14 -11.41
N GLY A 361 -18.91 -28.93 -11.45
CA GLY A 361 -19.76 -28.49 -12.56
C GLY A 361 -18.98 -27.65 -13.59
N GLY A 362 -19.43 -27.65 -14.85
CA GLY A 362 -18.90 -26.76 -15.89
C GLY A 362 -17.69 -27.28 -16.65
N PHE A 363 -17.40 -28.55 -16.59
CA PHE A 363 -16.41 -29.22 -17.44
C PHE A 363 -14.98 -28.65 -17.31
N ILE A 364 -14.59 -28.16 -16.15
CA ILE A 364 -13.27 -27.53 -15.93
C ILE A 364 -12.09 -28.50 -16.13
N ASN A 365 -12.35 -29.80 -16.13
CA ASN A 365 -11.43 -30.88 -16.43
C ASN A 365 -11.40 -31.30 -17.92
N ALA A 366 -12.10 -30.57 -18.80
CA ALA A 366 -12.14 -30.91 -20.24
C ALA A 366 -10.75 -30.80 -20.90
N THR A 367 -9.92 -29.86 -20.49
CA THR A 367 -8.54 -29.78 -20.98
C THR A 367 -7.74 -30.99 -20.57
N ASP A 368 -7.92 -31.47 -19.33
CA ASP A 368 -7.26 -32.68 -18.82
C ASP A 368 -7.69 -33.94 -19.60
N CYS A 369 -8.96 -33.99 -20.04
CA CYS A 369 -9.46 -35.02 -20.96
C CYS A 369 -8.77 -34.98 -22.33
N ALA A 370 -8.54 -33.78 -22.89
CA ALA A 370 -7.81 -33.64 -24.15
C ALA A 370 -6.33 -34.04 -23.98
N ASP A 371 -5.71 -33.63 -22.87
CA ASP A 371 -4.32 -33.99 -22.55
C ASP A 371 -4.17 -35.52 -22.35
N TYR A 372 -5.19 -36.19 -21.78
CA TYR A 372 -5.19 -37.65 -21.67
C TYR A 372 -5.08 -38.32 -23.04
N LEU A 373 -5.87 -37.89 -24.02
CA LEU A 373 -5.79 -38.41 -25.40
C LEU A 373 -4.44 -38.07 -26.05
N THR A 374 -3.95 -36.86 -25.82
CA THR A 374 -2.69 -36.41 -26.39
C THR A 374 -1.51 -37.23 -25.84
N LYS A 375 -1.51 -37.57 -24.55
CA LYS A 375 -0.52 -38.47 -23.94
C LYS A 375 -0.58 -39.88 -24.51
N LYS A 376 -1.73 -40.30 -25.07
CA LYS A 376 -1.90 -41.56 -25.80
C LYS A 376 -1.58 -41.46 -27.31
N GLY A 377 -0.99 -40.35 -27.73
CA GLY A 377 -0.46 -40.15 -29.09
C GLY A 377 -1.36 -39.42 -30.07
N MET A 378 -2.53 -38.93 -29.64
CA MET A 378 -3.42 -38.12 -30.50
C MET A 378 -2.92 -36.68 -30.60
N PRO A 379 -2.95 -36.06 -31.81
CA PRO A 379 -2.68 -34.62 -31.92
C PRO A 379 -3.67 -33.80 -31.11
N PHE A 380 -3.17 -32.77 -30.39
CA PHE A 380 -4.01 -31.97 -29.48
C PHE A 380 -5.25 -31.38 -30.14
N ARG A 381 -5.16 -30.89 -31.39
CA ARG A 381 -6.32 -30.33 -32.14
C ARG A 381 -7.43 -31.36 -32.38
N GLU A 382 -7.07 -32.61 -32.58
CA GLU A 382 -8.04 -33.72 -32.74
C GLU A 382 -8.64 -34.07 -31.37
N ALA A 383 -7.80 -34.20 -30.32
CA ALA A 383 -8.24 -34.43 -28.95
C ALA A 383 -9.24 -33.35 -28.51
N TYR A 384 -8.94 -32.07 -28.78
CA TYR A 384 -9.81 -30.93 -28.48
C TYR A 384 -11.19 -31.08 -29.12
N MET A 385 -11.26 -31.46 -30.41
CA MET A 385 -12.51 -31.68 -31.13
C MET A 385 -13.31 -32.86 -30.58
N ILE A 386 -12.65 -33.92 -30.15
CA ILE A 386 -13.27 -35.09 -29.53
C ILE A 386 -13.87 -34.70 -28.19
N VAL A 387 -13.11 -34.00 -27.34
CA VAL A 387 -13.60 -33.56 -26.04
C VAL A 387 -14.75 -32.56 -26.13
N GLY A 388 -14.75 -31.70 -27.14
CA GLY A 388 -15.89 -30.81 -27.44
C GLY A 388 -17.17 -31.59 -27.73
N ARG A 389 -17.07 -32.72 -28.45
CA ARG A 389 -18.22 -33.63 -28.69
C ARG A 389 -18.66 -34.34 -27.41
N LEU A 390 -17.70 -34.77 -26.54
CA LEU A 390 -18.01 -35.37 -25.24
C LEU A 390 -18.75 -34.39 -24.33
N VAL A 391 -18.29 -33.15 -24.24
CA VAL A 391 -18.96 -32.07 -23.47
C VAL A 391 -20.39 -31.87 -23.95
N ASN A 392 -20.61 -31.81 -25.28
CA ASN A 392 -21.95 -31.72 -25.85
C ASN A 392 -22.83 -32.94 -25.55
N LEU A 393 -22.25 -34.13 -25.50
CA LEU A 393 -22.94 -35.35 -25.13
C LEU A 393 -23.35 -35.29 -23.64
N CYS A 394 -22.43 -34.90 -22.74
CA CYS A 394 -22.69 -34.74 -21.34
C CYS A 394 -23.83 -33.73 -21.10
N ILE A 395 -23.80 -32.58 -21.74
CA ILE A 395 -24.82 -31.53 -21.58
C ILE A 395 -26.21 -32.09 -21.97
N LYS A 396 -26.31 -32.84 -23.07
CA LYS A 396 -27.56 -33.46 -23.49
C LYS A 396 -28.06 -34.55 -22.55
N ALA A 397 -27.14 -35.28 -21.92
CA ALA A 397 -27.46 -36.38 -21.02
C ALA A 397 -27.69 -35.91 -19.56
N GLY A 398 -27.39 -34.66 -19.22
CA GLY A 398 -27.38 -34.16 -17.85
C GLY A 398 -26.23 -34.73 -16.99
N GLU A 399 -25.16 -35.16 -17.63
CA GLU A 399 -24.00 -35.79 -17.03
C GLU A 399 -22.79 -34.84 -17.00
N THR A 400 -21.73 -35.24 -16.29
CA THR A 400 -20.40 -34.62 -16.34
C THR A 400 -19.39 -35.59 -16.95
N LEU A 401 -18.16 -35.15 -17.25
CA LEU A 401 -17.14 -36.05 -17.81
C LEU A 401 -16.80 -37.18 -16.85
N ASP A 402 -16.83 -36.92 -15.54
CA ASP A 402 -16.51 -37.93 -14.49
C ASP A 402 -17.67 -38.94 -14.25
N THR A 403 -18.89 -38.65 -14.63
CA THR A 403 -20.05 -39.52 -14.50
C THR A 403 -20.45 -40.21 -15.80
N LEU A 404 -19.94 -39.74 -16.95
CA LEU A 404 -20.24 -40.30 -18.27
C LEU A 404 -19.76 -41.77 -18.34
N PRO A 405 -20.63 -42.72 -18.76
CA PRO A 405 -20.25 -44.11 -18.91
C PRO A 405 -19.09 -44.33 -19.90
N LEU A 406 -18.14 -45.25 -19.57
CA LEU A 406 -16.99 -45.54 -20.43
C LEU A 406 -17.37 -45.93 -21.88
N LYS A 407 -18.52 -46.61 -22.06
CA LYS A 407 -19.05 -46.96 -23.38
C LYS A 407 -19.28 -45.72 -24.26
N ASP A 408 -19.67 -44.60 -23.65
CA ASP A 408 -19.94 -43.36 -24.35
C ASP A 408 -18.64 -42.64 -24.74
N PHE A 409 -17.64 -42.67 -23.87
CA PHE A 409 -16.27 -42.26 -24.23
C PHE A 409 -15.73 -43.05 -25.43
N ARG A 410 -15.85 -44.38 -25.37
CA ARG A 410 -15.38 -45.28 -26.43
C ARG A 410 -16.15 -45.16 -27.70
N SER A 411 -17.40 -44.68 -27.68
CA SER A 411 -18.19 -44.46 -28.89
C SER A 411 -17.64 -43.29 -29.74
N ILE A 412 -16.86 -42.39 -29.09
CA ILE A 412 -16.26 -41.24 -29.77
C ILE A 412 -14.78 -41.49 -30.11
N SER A 413 -14.03 -42.20 -29.22
CA SER A 413 -12.67 -42.63 -29.49
C SER A 413 -12.32 -43.90 -28.72
N ASN A 414 -11.75 -44.86 -29.41
CA ASN A 414 -11.29 -46.13 -28.83
C ASN A 414 -10.02 -45.99 -27.97
N LEU A 415 -9.40 -44.82 -27.92
CA LEU A 415 -8.26 -44.55 -27.03
C LEU A 415 -8.66 -44.37 -25.58
N PHE A 416 -9.95 -44.21 -25.29
CA PHE A 416 -10.41 -44.12 -23.90
C PHE A 416 -10.48 -45.47 -23.22
N ASP A 417 -9.84 -45.55 -22.06
CA ASP A 417 -9.88 -46.70 -21.14
C ASP A 417 -10.38 -46.27 -19.76
N ALA A 418 -10.56 -47.19 -18.84
CA ALA A 418 -11.08 -46.96 -17.51
C ALA A 418 -10.22 -45.98 -16.67
N ASP A 419 -8.95 -45.82 -17.01
CA ASP A 419 -8.01 -44.89 -16.40
C ASP A 419 -8.36 -43.39 -16.69
N VAL A 420 -9.26 -43.11 -17.62
CA VAL A 420 -9.76 -41.74 -17.89
C VAL A 420 -10.40 -41.14 -16.65
N TYR A 421 -11.13 -41.88 -15.85
CA TYR A 421 -11.77 -41.38 -14.64
C TYR A 421 -10.76 -40.86 -13.60
N GLN A 422 -9.62 -41.53 -13.48
CA GLN A 422 -8.52 -41.08 -12.62
C GLN A 422 -7.89 -39.79 -13.18
N ALA A 423 -7.73 -39.71 -14.49
CA ALA A 423 -7.19 -38.53 -15.15
C ALA A 423 -8.12 -37.28 -15.03
N LEU A 424 -9.44 -37.53 -14.93
CA LEU A 424 -10.46 -36.48 -14.81
C LEU A 424 -10.77 -36.08 -13.35
N GLU A 425 -10.29 -36.84 -12.39
CA GLU A 425 -10.46 -36.50 -10.97
C GLU A 425 -9.81 -35.12 -10.68
N LEU A 426 -10.57 -34.19 -10.09
CA LEU A 426 -10.16 -32.78 -9.95
C LEU A 426 -8.84 -32.64 -9.17
N LYS A 427 -8.61 -33.46 -8.14
CA LYS A 427 -7.37 -33.45 -7.39
C LYS A 427 -6.18 -33.92 -8.25
N THR A 428 -6.41 -34.92 -9.11
CA THR A 428 -5.41 -35.41 -10.07
C THR A 428 -5.12 -34.30 -11.11
N CYS A 429 -6.14 -33.61 -11.62
CA CYS A 429 -6.02 -32.50 -12.54
C CYS A 429 -5.15 -31.36 -11.96
N VAL A 430 -5.40 -30.97 -10.70
CA VAL A 430 -4.60 -29.94 -10.00
C VAL A 430 -3.17 -30.41 -9.80
N ASN A 431 -2.98 -31.60 -9.22
CA ASN A 431 -1.66 -32.14 -8.89
C ASN A 431 -0.82 -32.52 -10.13
N GLY A 432 -1.44 -32.64 -11.30
CA GLY A 432 -0.74 -32.80 -12.58
C GLY A 432 -0.02 -31.55 -13.06
N ARG A 433 -0.37 -30.36 -12.52
CA ARG A 433 0.16 -29.04 -12.93
C ARG A 433 1.36 -28.62 -12.06
N LYS A 434 2.45 -29.40 -12.16
CA LYS A 434 3.66 -29.29 -11.33
C LYS A 434 4.67 -28.23 -11.79
N VAL A 435 4.43 -27.58 -12.91
CA VAL A 435 5.31 -26.53 -13.44
C VAL A 435 5.51 -25.45 -12.39
N TYR A 436 6.67 -24.81 -12.36
CA TYR A 436 6.96 -23.70 -11.48
C TYR A 436 5.87 -22.62 -11.58
N GLY A 437 5.33 -22.21 -10.43
CA GLY A 437 4.19 -21.27 -10.38
C GLY A 437 2.81 -21.91 -10.58
N GLY A 438 2.73 -23.22 -10.78
CA GLY A 438 1.47 -23.96 -10.96
C GLY A 438 0.70 -24.21 -9.66
N PRO A 439 -0.53 -24.75 -9.75
CA PRO A 439 -1.41 -25.00 -8.60
C PRO A 439 -1.17 -26.34 -7.90
N ALA A 440 -0.28 -27.20 -8.38
CA ALA A 440 0.03 -28.46 -7.70
C ALA A 440 0.58 -28.19 -6.29
N LYS A 441 0.26 -29.08 -5.36
CA LYS A 441 0.63 -28.90 -3.93
C LYS A 441 2.10 -28.53 -3.77
N GLU A 442 3.02 -29.31 -4.36
CA GLU A 442 4.47 -29.07 -4.28
C GLU A 442 4.91 -27.71 -4.87
N ALA A 443 4.24 -27.25 -5.94
CA ALA A 443 4.52 -25.94 -6.55
C ALA A 443 3.99 -24.79 -5.70
N VAL A 444 2.86 -24.97 -5.01
CA VAL A 444 2.31 -23.98 -4.07
C VAL A 444 3.14 -23.93 -2.79
N GLU A 445 3.59 -25.07 -2.26
CA GLU A 445 4.52 -25.11 -1.12
C GLU A 445 5.81 -24.33 -1.40
N GLN A 446 6.34 -24.42 -2.63
CA GLN A 446 7.50 -23.61 -3.04
C GLN A 446 7.17 -22.11 -3.10
N GLN A 447 5.98 -21.73 -3.59
CA GLN A 447 5.54 -20.33 -3.58
C GLN A 447 5.41 -19.79 -2.16
N ILE A 448 4.84 -20.57 -1.24
CA ILE A 448 4.74 -20.25 0.19
C ILE A 448 6.15 -20.03 0.78
N ALA A 449 7.08 -20.96 0.52
CA ALA A 449 8.46 -20.84 1.02
C ALA A 449 9.14 -19.57 0.52
N ASN A 450 8.94 -19.20 -0.74
CA ASN A 450 9.50 -17.97 -1.32
C ASN A 450 8.93 -16.70 -0.66
N ILE A 451 7.62 -16.68 -0.38
CA ILE A 451 6.99 -15.51 0.30
C ILE A 451 7.42 -15.46 1.77
N LYS A 452 7.50 -16.62 2.47
CA LYS A 452 8.02 -16.67 3.84
C LYS A 452 9.43 -16.09 3.94
N ALA A 453 10.34 -16.52 3.08
CA ALA A 453 11.70 -16.00 3.07
C ALA A 453 11.73 -14.47 2.83
N PHE A 454 10.90 -13.97 1.92
CA PHE A 454 10.77 -12.53 1.66
C PHE A 454 10.28 -11.75 2.90
N VAL A 455 9.29 -12.28 3.62
CA VAL A 455 8.75 -11.66 4.84
C VAL A 455 9.78 -11.73 5.98
N GLU A 456 10.42 -12.89 6.20
CA GLU A 456 11.41 -13.09 7.26
C GLU A 456 12.62 -12.17 7.11
N GLU A 457 13.12 -11.96 5.89
CA GLU A 457 14.22 -11.05 5.60
C GLU A 457 13.92 -9.61 6.11
N ARG A 458 12.64 -9.16 6.00
CA ARG A 458 12.21 -7.80 6.29
C ARG A 458 11.68 -7.59 7.71
N THR A 459 11.31 -8.64 8.41
CA THR A 459 10.86 -8.56 9.81
C THR A 459 12.02 -8.60 10.81
N HIS A 460 13.24 -8.92 10.36
CA HIS A 460 14.44 -8.94 11.19
C HIS A 460 15.32 -7.69 11.03
N GLU A 461 14.96 -6.77 10.14
CA GLU A 461 15.58 -5.45 10.01
C GLU A 461 14.80 -4.41 10.83
#